data_c717eee6b605b2c240a241254d6605d8
#
_entry.id   c717eee6b605b2c240a241254d6605d8
#
_cell.length_a   1.000
_cell.length_b   1.000
_cell.length_c   1.000
_cell.angle_alpha   90.00
_cell.angle_beta   90.00
_cell.angle_gamma   90.00
#
_symmetry.space_group_name_H-M   'P 1'
#
loop_
_entity.id
_entity.type
_entity.pdbx_description
1 polymer ?
#
loop_
_entity_poly.entity_id
_entity_poly.type
_entity_poly.pdbx_seq_one_letter_code
_entity_poly.pdbx_strand_id
1 'polypeptide(L)'
;MRYLTFALAKGRLANKTMDMFEKLGIPCDSIRDKETRKLIFVNEDLKLKFFLAKASDVPTYVEYGAADIGIVGEDTILEEGRNLYEVMDLGFGKCKMCVCGPESAREKLQHGELIRVASKYPSIAKDYFYNKKFQTVEIIKLNGSVELAPIVGLSEVIVDIVETGSTLKANGLTVLEEICDLSAVSYTHLTLPT
;
A
#
# COMPACT_ATOMS: atom_id res chain seq x y z
N MET A 1 2.40 -28.35 17.83
CA MET A 1 3.07 -27.06 17.65
C MET A 1 2.21 -26.22 16.69
N ARG A 2 1.90 -24.94 17.01
CA ARG A 2 1.06 -24.06 16.18
C ARG A 2 1.87 -23.63 14.94
N TYR A 3 1.19 -23.50 13.79
CA TYR A 3 1.78 -22.92 12.59
C TYR A 3 1.89 -21.41 12.72
N LEU A 4 3.00 -20.85 12.26
CA LEU A 4 3.13 -19.42 12.04
C LEU A 4 2.50 -19.10 10.66
N THR A 5 1.46 -18.28 10.64
CA THR A 5 0.66 -18.01 9.46
C THR A 5 0.95 -16.63 8.89
N PHE A 6 1.29 -16.59 7.59
CA PHE A 6 1.58 -15.38 6.83
C PHE A 6 0.44 -15.06 5.86
N ALA A 7 -0.05 -13.84 5.87
CA ALA A 7 -0.91 -13.26 4.84
C ALA A 7 -0.09 -12.36 3.93
N LEU A 8 -0.03 -12.69 2.63
CA LEU A 8 0.76 -11.97 1.63
C LEU A 8 -0.14 -11.24 0.64
N ALA A 9 0.19 -10.00 0.31
CA ALA A 9 -0.50 -9.25 -0.74
C ALA A 9 -0.19 -9.86 -2.11
N LYS A 10 -1.24 -10.22 -2.89
CA LYS A 10 -1.09 -10.73 -4.27
C LYS A 10 -0.33 -9.73 -5.16
N GLY A 11 0.38 -10.25 -6.16
CA GLY A 11 1.04 -9.46 -7.19
C GLY A 11 2.55 -9.33 -6.99
N ARG A 12 3.10 -8.19 -7.44
CA ARG A 12 4.56 -7.95 -7.47
C ARG A 12 5.21 -8.07 -6.09
N LEU A 13 4.52 -7.61 -5.06
CA LEU A 13 5.03 -7.65 -3.69
C LEU A 13 5.16 -9.09 -3.17
N ALA A 14 4.17 -9.95 -3.45
CA ALA A 14 4.25 -11.37 -3.10
C ALA A 14 5.47 -12.05 -3.73
N ASN A 15 5.78 -11.75 -5.00
CA ASN A 15 6.95 -12.32 -5.67
C ASN A 15 8.25 -11.92 -4.96
N LYS A 16 8.44 -10.63 -4.64
CA LYS A 16 9.61 -10.16 -3.91
C LYS A 16 9.71 -10.76 -2.50
N THR A 17 8.58 -10.95 -1.84
CA THR A 17 8.52 -11.61 -0.54
C THR A 17 8.93 -13.09 -0.64
N MET A 18 8.45 -13.79 -1.66
CA MET A 18 8.85 -15.18 -1.92
C MET A 18 10.34 -15.28 -2.25
N ASP A 19 10.90 -14.35 -3.05
CA ASP A 19 12.35 -14.29 -3.32
C ASP A 19 13.17 -14.13 -2.01
N MET A 20 12.66 -13.33 -1.08
CA MET A 20 13.27 -13.16 0.24
C MET A 20 13.19 -14.46 1.05
N PHE A 21 12.04 -15.12 1.11
CA PHE A 21 11.88 -16.39 1.82
C PHE A 21 12.77 -17.49 1.26
N GLU A 22 12.90 -17.61 -0.06
CA GLU A 22 13.79 -18.58 -0.72
C GLU A 22 15.26 -18.34 -0.36
N LYS A 23 15.70 -17.09 -0.28
CA LYS A 23 17.05 -16.74 0.21
C LYS A 23 17.29 -17.17 1.67
N LEU A 24 16.23 -17.24 2.46
CA LEU A 24 16.26 -17.72 3.85
C LEU A 24 16.09 -19.24 3.96
N GLY A 25 16.04 -19.96 2.83
CA GLY A 25 15.88 -21.42 2.80
C GLY A 25 14.43 -21.89 2.96
N ILE A 26 13.45 -21.02 2.78
CA ILE A 26 12.02 -21.36 2.85
C ILE A 26 11.52 -21.56 1.42
N PRO A 27 11.23 -22.82 0.97
CA PRO A 27 10.79 -23.06 -0.39
C PRO A 27 9.37 -22.50 -0.65
N CYS A 28 9.23 -21.82 -1.79
CA CYS A 28 7.99 -21.16 -2.20
C CYS A 28 7.38 -21.69 -3.51
N ASP A 29 7.89 -22.79 -4.08
CA ASP A 29 7.47 -23.34 -5.37
C ASP A 29 5.96 -23.54 -5.47
N SER A 30 5.34 -24.10 -4.43
CA SER A 30 3.91 -24.36 -4.39
C SER A 30 3.05 -23.10 -4.39
N ILE A 31 3.59 -21.97 -3.85
CA ILE A 31 2.90 -20.68 -3.80
C ILE A 31 3.02 -19.96 -5.15
N ARG A 32 4.13 -20.19 -5.88
CA ARG A 32 4.40 -19.58 -7.19
C ARG A 32 3.64 -20.27 -8.34
N ASP A 33 3.15 -21.49 -8.12
CA ASP A 33 2.42 -22.23 -9.13
C ASP A 33 1.11 -21.50 -9.50
N LYS A 34 1.09 -20.96 -10.72
CA LYS A 34 -0.06 -20.20 -11.24
C LYS A 34 -1.24 -21.08 -11.64
N GLU A 35 -1.00 -22.37 -11.85
CA GLU A 35 -2.04 -23.35 -12.19
C GLU A 35 -2.81 -23.83 -10.96
N THR A 36 -2.26 -23.59 -9.77
CA THR A 36 -2.89 -24.01 -8.52
C THR A 36 -4.11 -23.17 -8.18
N ARG A 37 -5.19 -23.83 -7.75
CA ARG A 37 -6.36 -23.21 -7.14
C ARG A 37 -6.32 -23.22 -5.61
N LYS A 38 -5.21 -23.70 -5.03
CA LYS A 38 -5.04 -23.69 -3.57
C LYS A 38 -5.02 -22.27 -3.04
N LEU A 39 -5.67 -22.07 -1.91
CA LEU A 39 -5.70 -20.78 -1.21
C LEU A 39 -4.74 -20.74 -0.05
N ILE A 40 -4.38 -21.91 0.50
CA ILE A 40 -3.50 -22.07 1.65
C ILE A 40 -2.34 -22.99 1.26
N PHE A 41 -1.14 -22.59 1.60
CA PHE A 41 0.10 -23.32 1.36
C PHE A 41 0.76 -23.61 2.72
N VAL A 42 1.18 -24.85 2.94
CA VAL A 42 1.73 -25.30 4.21
C VAL A 42 3.11 -25.88 3.99
N ASN A 43 4.06 -25.43 4.78
CA ASN A 43 5.36 -26.06 4.95
C ASN A 43 5.35 -26.79 6.29
N GLU A 44 5.27 -28.12 6.24
CA GLU A 44 5.14 -28.97 7.41
C GLU A 44 6.42 -29.01 8.26
N ASP A 45 7.59 -28.95 7.61
CA ASP A 45 8.89 -29.06 8.28
C ASP A 45 9.18 -27.82 9.12
N LEU A 46 8.91 -26.64 8.56
CA LEU A 46 9.13 -25.35 9.23
C LEU A 46 7.91 -24.88 10.03
N LYS A 47 6.77 -25.62 9.97
CA LYS A 47 5.51 -25.20 10.60
C LYS A 47 5.04 -23.80 10.15
N LEU A 48 5.19 -23.52 8.86
CA LEU A 48 4.75 -22.28 8.26
C LEU A 48 3.49 -22.50 7.42
N LYS A 49 2.63 -21.50 7.43
CA LYS A 49 1.42 -21.45 6.61
C LYS A 49 1.35 -20.12 5.88
N PHE A 50 0.97 -20.15 4.61
CA PHE A 50 0.87 -18.96 3.78
C PHE A 50 -0.47 -18.93 3.06
N PHE A 51 -1.01 -17.74 2.88
CA PHE A 51 -2.08 -17.49 1.91
C PHE A 51 -1.93 -16.14 1.24
N LEU A 52 -2.54 -16.02 0.05
CA LEU A 52 -2.48 -14.81 -0.78
C LEU A 52 -3.84 -14.12 -0.76
N ALA A 53 -3.87 -12.83 -0.39
CA ALA A 53 -5.07 -12.00 -0.36
C ALA A 53 -4.89 -10.69 -1.17
N LYS A 54 -5.96 -9.92 -1.36
CA LYS A 54 -5.83 -8.53 -1.83
C LYS A 54 -5.09 -7.73 -0.76
N ALA A 55 -4.26 -6.76 -1.18
CA ALA A 55 -3.49 -5.94 -0.26
C ALA A 55 -4.37 -5.29 0.81
N SER A 56 -5.51 -4.70 0.43
CA SER A 56 -6.48 -4.09 1.34
C SER A 56 -7.08 -5.03 2.39
N ASP A 57 -7.10 -6.33 2.12
CA ASP A 57 -7.72 -7.32 3.00
C ASP A 57 -6.72 -7.91 4.00
N VAL A 58 -5.41 -7.88 3.66
CA VAL A 58 -4.36 -8.47 4.50
C VAL A 58 -4.33 -7.88 5.92
N PRO A 59 -4.47 -6.55 6.14
CA PRO A 59 -4.58 -5.98 7.48
C PRO A 59 -5.72 -6.58 8.31
N THR A 60 -6.86 -6.83 7.70
CA THR A 60 -8.02 -7.46 8.36
C THR A 60 -7.69 -8.87 8.86
N TYR A 61 -7.06 -9.70 8.02
CA TYR A 61 -6.68 -11.05 8.43
C TYR A 61 -5.72 -11.08 9.62
N VAL A 62 -4.82 -10.10 9.71
CA VAL A 62 -3.90 -9.99 10.83
C VAL A 62 -4.60 -9.47 12.08
N GLU A 63 -5.38 -8.40 11.97
CA GLU A 63 -6.10 -7.80 13.10
C GLU A 63 -7.02 -8.80 13.80
N TYR A 64 -7.71 -9.65 13.02
CA TYR A 64 -8.61 -10.69 13.56
C TYR A 64 -7.90 -12.02 13.90
N GLY A 65 -6.57 -12.07 13.84
CA GLY A 65 -5.77 -13.24 14.23
C GLY A 65 -5.87 -14.44 13.28
N ALA A 66 -6.41 -14.25 12.08
CA ALA A 66 -6.41 -15.29 11.04
C ALA A 66 -5.02 -15.48 10.41
N ALA A 67 -4.18 -14.45 10.47
CA ALA A 67 -2.75 -14.52 10.20
C ALA A 67 -1.97 -13.93 11.39
N ASP A 68 -0.80 -14.47 11.64
CA ASP A 68 0.12 -13.95 12.67
C ASP A 68 0.91 -12.76 12.14
N ILE A 69 1.29 -12.80 10.84
CA ILE A 69 2.09 -11.79 10.17
C ILE A 69 1.46 -11.45 8.82
N GLY A 70 1.34 -10.17 8.52
CA GLY A 70 0.97 -9.65 7.21
C GLY A 70 2.15 -8.98 6.51
N ILE A 71 2.21 -9.10 5.18
CA ILE A 71 3.19 -8.40 4.34
C ILE A 71 2.46 -7.65 3.24
N VAL A 72 2.53 -6.32 3.31
CA VAL A 72 1.93 -5.39 2.35
C VAL A 72 2.82 -4.17 2.13
N GLY A 73 2.41 -3.26 1.24
CA GLY A 73 2.96 -1.91 1.20
C GLY A 73 2.47 -1.09 2.40
N GLU A 74 3.33 -0.25 2.92
CA GLU A 74 3.04 0.66 4.03
C GLU A 74 1.85 1.58 3.72
N ASP A 75 1.66 1.94 2.42
CA ASP A 75 0.48 2.66 1.93
C ASP A 75 -0.84 2.03 2.38
N THR A 76 -0.90 0.70 2.38
CA THR A 76 -2.09 -0.04 2.79
C THR A 76 -2.33 0.09 4.30
N ILE A 77 -1.28 0.04 5.11
CA ILE A 77 -1.40 0.19 6.57
C ILE A 77 -1.84 1.61 6.93
N LEU A 78 -1.22 2.61 6.32
CA LEU A 78 -1.56 4.02 6.53
C LEU A 78 -3.00 4.34 6.10
N GLU A 79 -3.45 3.80 4.97
CA GLU A 79 -4.80 4.03 4.46
C GLU A 79 -5.87 3.37 5.32
N GLU A 80 -5.65 2.11 5.72
CA GLU A 80 -6.61 1.36 6.53
C GLU A 80 -6.70 1.84 7.99
N GLY A 81 -5.62 2.44 8.53
CA GLY A 81 -5.59 3.05 9.86
C GLY A 81 -5.90 2.08 11.01
N ARG A 82 -5.56 0.78 10.85
CA ARG A 82 -5.84 -0.25 11.84
C ARG A 82 -4.77 -0.29 12.94
N ASN A 83 -5.15 -0.81 14.10
CA ASN A 83 -4.26 -1.00 15.25
C ASN A 83 -3.34 -2.20 15.03
N LEU A 84 -2.32 -2.03 14.22
CA LEU A 84 -1.33 -3.04 13.87
C LEU A 84 0.06 -2.51 14.22
N TYR A 85 1.00 -3.43 14.48
CA TYR A 85 2.38 -3.08 14.80
C TYR A 85 3.26 -3.46 13.62
N GLU A 86 3.94 -2.48 13.08
CA GLU A 86 5.01 -2.72 12.12
C GLU A 86 6.16 -3.44 12.84
N VAL A 87 6.59 -4.55 12.25
CA VAL A 87 7.68 -5.37 12.78
C VAL A 87 8.98 -5.00 12.09
N MET A 88 8.94 -4.86 10.76
CA MET A 88 10.16 -4.64 9.96
C MET A 88 9.84 -4.04 8.60
N ASP A 89 10.63 -3.05 8.18
CA ASP A 89 10.78 -2.66 6.77
C ASP A 89 11.58 -3.77 6.05
N LEU A 90 11.01 -4.31 4.99
CA LEU A 90 11.62 -5.42 4.25
C LEU A 90 12.67 -4.97 3.23
N GLY A 91 12.90 -3.65 3.09
CA GLY A 91 13.95 -3.07 2.26
C GLY A 91 13.68 -3.08 0.75
N PHE A 92 12.48 -3.47 0.33
CA PHE A 92 12.08 -3.47 -1.09
C PHE A 92 10.72 -2.78 -1.30
N GLY A 93 10.35 -2.56 -2.58
CA GLY A 93 9.09 -1.87 -2.92
C GLY A 93 9.11 -0.39 -2.58
N LYS A 94 10.29 0.23 -2.49
CA LYS A 94 10.45 1.65 -2.17
C LYS A 94 9.78 2.54 -3.20
N CYS A 95 8.97 3.46 -2.73
CA CYS A 95 8.25 4.46 -3.51
C CYS A 95 7.92 5.64 -2.60
N LYS A 96 7.18 6.63 -3.12
CA LYS A 96 6.75 7.79 -2.34
C LYS A 96 5.25 8.01 -2.51
N MET A 97 4.58 8.44 -1.47
CA MET A 97 3.26 9.03 -1.57
C MET A 97 3.43 10.51 -1.92
N CYS A 98 2.76 10.96 -2.98
CA CYS A 98 2.94 12.31 -3.50
C CYS A 98 1.60 12.97 -3.84
N VAL A 99 1.57 14.29 -3.75
CA VAL A 99 0.58 15.13 -4.43
C VAL A 99 1.10 15.36 -5.84
N CYS A 100 0.32 14.98 -6.86
CA CYS A 100 0.69 15.10 -8.26
C CYS A 100 -0.40 15.82 -9.04
N GLY A 101 -0.02 16.48 -10.12
CA GLY A 101 -0.95 17.21 -10.97
C GLY A 101 -0.24 17.92 -12.12
N PRO A 102 -0.98 18.66 -12.96
CA PRO A 102 -0.36 19.56 -13.92
C PRO A 102 0.39 20.66 -13.20
N GLU A 103 1.49 21.16 -13.77
CA GLU A 103 2.30 22.22 -13.16
C GLU A 103 1.48 23.48 -12.83
N SER A 104 0.44 23.76 -13.63
CA SER A 104 -0.50 24.86 -13.40
C SER A 104 -1.30 24.78 -12.10
N ALA A 105 -1.40 23.59 -11.49
CA ALA A 105 -2.08 23.43 -10.21
C ALA A 105 -1.22 23.81 -9.00
N ARG A 106 0.09 24.02 -9.18
CA ARG A 106 1.04 24.34 -8.10
C ARG A 106 0.67 25.64 -7.36
N GLU A 107 0.30 26.68 -8.08
CA GLU A 107 -0.08 27.97 -7.47
C GLU A 107 -1.34 27.82 -6.60
N LYS A 108 -2.36 27.13 -7.09
CA LYS A 108 -3.61 26.87 -6.33
C LYS A 108 -3.31 26.12 -5.04
N LEU A 109 -2.41 25.12 -5.12
CA LEU A 109 -1.99 24.31 -3.98
C LEU A 109 -1.23 25.16 -2.94
N GLN A 110 -0.37 26.07 -3.39
CA GLN A 110 0.42 26.95 -2.52
C GLN A 110 -0.44 28.05 -1.86
N HIS A 111 -1.42 28.59 -2.56
CA HIS A 111 -2.31 29.63 -2.02
C HIS A 111 -3.44 29.07 -1.14
N GLY A 112 -3.52 27.75 -0.97
CA GLY A 112 -4.56 27.13 -0.15
C GLY A 112 -5.97 27.28 -0.71
N GLU A 113 -6.11 27.39 -2.05
CA GLU A 113 -7.41 27.45 -2.71
C GLU A 113 -8.19 26.15 -2.47
N LEU A 114 -9.51 26.23 -2.53
CA LEU A 114 -10.36 25.04 -2.50
C LEU A 114 -10.15 24.24 -3.79
N ILE A 115 -9.54 23.07 -3.67
CA ILE A 115 -9.24 22.17 -4.78
C ILE A 115 -9.87 20.79 -4.54
N ARG A 116 -10.09 20.07 -5.64
CA ARG A 116 -10.50 18.67 -5.63
C ARG A 116 -9.26 17.78 -5.74
N VAL A 117 -9.21 16.77 -4.91
CA VAL A 117 -8.10 15.80 -4.82
C VAL A 117 -8.64 14.42 -5.10
N ALA A 118 -8.28 13.80 -6.22
CA ALA A 118 -8.65 12.42 -6.48
C ALA A 118 -7.58 11.47 -5.94
N SER A 119 -7.99 10.39 -5.28
CA SER A 119 -7.05 9.42 -4.72
C SER A 119 -7.67 8.05 -4.52
N LYS A 120 -6.82 7.03 -4.59
CA LYS A 120 -7.11 5.70 -4.07
C LYS A 120 -6.93 5.65 -2.53
N TYR A 121 -6.26 6.65 -1.97
CA TYR A 121 -5.86 6.75 -0.57
C TYR A 121 -6.50 7.96 0.12
N PRO A 122 -7.84 7.97 0.30
CA PRO A 122 -8.55 9.11 0.88
C PRO A 122 -8.16 9.42 2.32
N SER A 123 -7.82 8.41 3.14
CA SER A 123 -7.40 8.63 4.53
C SER A 123 -6.06 9.34 4.60
N ILE A 124 -5.09 8.91 3.78
CA ILE A 124 -3.76 9.54 3.68
C ILE A 124 -3.90 10.97 3.14
N ALA A 125 -4.69 11.15 2.07
CA ALA A 125 -4.95 12.47 1.51
C ALA A 125 -5.58 13.41 2.53
N LYS A 126 -6.58 12.94 3.28
CA LYS A 126 -7.24 13.70 4.34
C LYS A 126 -6.27 14.10 5.45
N ASP A 127 -5.46 13.16 5.94
CA ASP A 127 -4.45 13.45 6.97
C ASP A 127 -3.47 14.52 6.49
N TYR A 128 -2.98 14.40 5.27
CA TYR A 128 -2.04 15.35 4.71
C TYR A 128 -2.63 16.75 4.59
N PHE A 129 -3.78 16.90 3.94
CA PHE A 129 -4.37 18.22 3.69
C PHE A 129 -4.95 18.86 4.95
N TYR A 130 -5.72 18.12 5.76
CA TYR A 130 -6.38 18.71 6.92
C TYR A 130 -5.49 18.81 8.14
N ASN A 131 -4.65 17.79 8.43
CA ASN A 131 -3.90 17.75 9.68
C ASN A 131 -2.48 18.31 9.54
N LYS A 132 -1.83 18.16 8.36
CA LYS A 132 -0.46 18.65 8.16
C LYS A 132 -0.41 20.01 7.46
N LYS A 133 -1.22 20.21 6.42
CA LYS A 133 -1.25 21.49 5.68
C LYS A 133 -2.29 22.48 6.18
N PHE A 134 -3.27 22.06 6.98
CA PHE A 134 -4.40 22.87 7.42
C PHE A 134 -5.17 23.49 6.25
N GLN A 135 -5.26 22.77 5.14
CA GLN A 135 -5.95 23.17 3.91
C GLN A 135 -7.22 22.36 3.69
N THR A 136 -8.34 23.05 3.49
CA THR A 136 -9.61 22.39 3.14
C THR A 136 -9.60 21.99 1.67
N VAL A 137 -9.90 20.73 1.39
CA VAL A 137 -9.98 20.16 0.02
C VAL A 137 -11.20 19.25 -0.10
N GLU A 138 -11.70 19.06 -1.32
CA GLU A 138 -12.67 18.01 -1.62
C GLU A 138 -11.94 16.74 -2.04
N ILE A 139 -12.14 15.64 -1.32
CA ILE A 139 -11.47 14.37 -1.62
C ILE A 139 -12.43 13.46 -2.39
N ILE A 140 -12.02 13.05 -3.59
CA ILE A 140 -12.74 12.15 -4.48
C ILE A 140 -12.06 10.79 -4.48
N LYS A 141 -12.74 9.76 -3.94
CA LYS A 141 -12.22 8.40 -3.93
C LYS A 141 -12.33 7.76 -5.30
N LEU A 142 -11.21 7.25 -5.82
CA LEU A 142 -11.13 6.38 -6.98
C LEU A 142 -10.49 5.04 -6.61
N ASN A 143 -10.75 3.99 -7.39
CA ASN A 143 -10.21 2.66 -7.13
C ASN A 143 -8.94 2.33 -7.93
N GLY A 144 -8.57 3.20 -8.87
CA GLY A 144 -7.37 3.08 -9.72
C GLY A 144 -7.40 4.07 -10.86
N SER A 145 -6.32 4.12 -11.64
CA SER A 145 -6.13 5.06 -12.77
C SER A 145 -6.42 6.51 -12.37
N VAL A 146 -5.95 6.90 -11.20
CA VAL A 146 -6.24 8.21 -10.61
C VAL A 146 -5.64 9.35 -11.43
N GLU A 147 -4.58 9.08 -12.20
CA GLU A 147 -3.92 10.02 -13.11
C GLU A 147 -4.88 10.58 -14.18
N LEU A 148 -5.95 9.84 -14.48
CA LEU A 148 -6.97 10.29 -15.42
C LEU A 148 -7.77 11.48 -14.88
N ALA A 149 -7.94 11.58 -13.56
CA ALA A 149 -8.82 12.58 -12.95
C ALA A 149 -8.46 14.04 -13.30
N PRO A 150 -7.21 14.50 -13.23
CA PRO A 150 -6.85 15.85 -13.68
C PRO A 150 -7.03 16.05 -15.17
N ILE A 151 -6.81 15.03 -15.99
CA ILE A 151 -6.87 15.10 -17.45
C ILE A 151 -8.30 15.35 -17.92
N VAL A 152 -9.27 14.70 -17.27
CA VAL A 152 -10.70 14.86 -17.60
C VAL A 152 -11.40 15.96 -16.80
N GLY A 153 -10.67 16.72 -15.97
CA GLY A 153 -11.20 17.82 -15.18
C GLY A 153 -12.03 17.39 -13.96
N LEU A 154 -11.87 16.16 -13.49
CA LEU A 154 -12.54 15.67 -12.27
C LEU A 154 -11.90 16.26 -11.00
N SER A 155 -10.59 16.44 -10.99
CA SER A 155 -9.84 17.05 -9.88
C SER A 155 -8.72 17.94 -10.37
N GLU A 156 -8.23 18.83 -9.52
CA GLU A 156 -7.07 19.67 -9.81
C GLU A 156 -5.76 18.89 -9.61
N VAL A 157 -5.71 18.03 -8.59
CA VAL A 157 -4.55 17.22 -8.24
C VAL A 157 -4.98 15.81 -7.83
N ILE A 158 -3.98 14.92 -7.70
CA ILE A 158 -4.15 13.57 -7.17
C ILE A 158 -3.21 13.33 -5.99
N VAL A 159 -3.56 12.39 -5.12
CA VAL A 159 -2.63 11.77 -4.16
C VAL A 159 -2.45 10.33 -4.57
N ASP A 160 -1.23 9.96 -4.92
CA ASP A 160 -0.91 8.62 -5.40
C ASP A 160 0.55 8.23 -5.13
N ILE A 161 0.84 6.95 -5.31
CA ILE A 161 2.17 6.36 -5.18
C ILE A 161 3.00 6.65 -6.43
N VAL A 162 4.20 7.14 -6.22
CA VAL A 162 5.19 7.39 -7.27
C VAL A 162 6.43 6.54 -7.03
N GLU A 163 6.72 5.61 -7.94
CA GLU A 163 7.96 4.82 -7.93
C GLU A 163 9.00 5.43 -8.86
N THR A 164 8.69 5.59 -10.15
CA THR A 164 9.59 6.16 -11.16
C THR A 164 9.08 7.48 -11.76
N GLY A 165 7.83 7.80 -11.55
CA GLY A 165 7.16 8.95 -12.16
C GLY A 165 6.88 8.84 -13.66
N SER A 166 7.17 7.69 -14.29
CA SER A 166 6.99 7.50 -15.74
C SER A 166 5.53 7.67 -16.17
N THR A 167 4.59 7.12 -15.41
CA THR A 167 3.15 7.26 -15.69
C THR A 167 2.70 8.71 -15.62
N LEU A 168 3.13 9.45 -14.59
CA LEU A 168 2.83 10.88 -14.45
C LEU A 168 3.33 11.66 -15.67
N LYS A 169 4.60 11.48 -16.02
CA LYS A 169 5.24 12.18 -17.13
C LYS A 169 4.57 11.88 -18.46
N ALA A 170 4.18 10.63 -18.71
CA ALA A 170 3.47 10.22 -19.92
C ALA A 170 2.11 10.91 -20.07
N ASN A 171 1.51 11.36 -18.96
CA ASN A 171 0.21 12.01 -18.91
C ASN A 171 0.27 13.51 -18.62
N GLY A 172 1.43 14.15 -18.74
CA GLY A 172 1.62 15.59 -18.53
C GLY A 172 1.44 16.03 -17.08
N LEU A 173 1.59 15.10 -16.14
CA LEU A 173 1.55 15.36 -14.70
C LEU A 173 2.96 15.36 -14.11
N THR A 174 3.12 16.05 -12.99
CA THR A 174 4.36 16.12 -12.23
C THR A 174 4.11 15.96 -10.74
N VAL A 175 5.15 15.63 -9.99
CA VAL A 175 5.11 15.67 -8.52
C VAL A 175 5.12 17.14 -8.09
N LEU A 176 4.08 17.54 -7.37
CA LEU A 176 3.94 18.87 -6.80
C LEU A 176 4.49 18.92 -5.38
N GLU A 177 4.19 17.92 -4.57
CA GLU A 177 4.65 17.77 -3.18
C GLU A 177 4.88 16.30 -2.83
N GLU A 178 5.85 16.02 -1.98
CA GLU A 178 6.09 14.69 -1.40
C GLU A 178 5.43 14.62 -0.02
N ILE A 179 4.68 13.55 0.25
CA ILE A 179 3.96 13.34 1.52
C ILE A 179 4.80 12.50 2.48
N CYS A 180 5.24 11.32 2.03
CA CYS A 180 6.09 10.40 2.79
C CYS A 180 6.76 9.37 1.88
N ASP A 181 7.87 8.80 2.35
CA ASP A 181 8.46 7.60 1.77
C ASP A 181 7.63 6.38 2.17
N LEU A 182 7.62 5.36 1.31
CA LEU A 182 6.90 4.10 1.49
C LEU A 182 7.77 2.93 1.10
N SER A 183 7.55 1.80 1.78
CA SER A 183 8.21 0.53 1.47
C SER A 183 7.27 -0.67 1.69
N ALA A 184 7.77 -1.87 1.44
CA ALA A 184 7.11 -3.09 1.88
C ALA A 184 7.43 -3.35 3.34
N VAL A 185 6.41 -3.58 4.15
CA VAL A 185 6.54 -3.82 5.59
C VAL A 185 5.90 -5.14 6.01
N SER A 186 6.45 -5.76 7.03
CA SER A 186 5.82 -6.82 7.79
C SER A 186 5.21 -6.25 9.07
N TYR A 187 4.03 -6.73 9.42
CA TYR A 187 3.31 -6.26 10.61
C TYR A 187 2.53 -7.40 11.27
N THR A 188 2.19 -7.20 12.53
CA THR A 188 1.44 -8.13 13.35
C THR A 188 0.42 -7.39 14.21
N HIS A 189 -0.46 -8.14 14.88
CA HIS A 189 -1.30 -7.64 15.94
C HIS A 189 -0.75 -8.09 17.30
N LEU A 190 -0.89 -7.25 18.32
CA LEU A 190 -0.64 -7.68 19.69
C LEU A 190 -1.92 -8.33 20.24
N THR A 191 -1.88 -9.63 20.46
CA THR A 191 -2.81 -10.25 21.40
C THR A 191 -2.23 -10.08 22.79
N LEU A 192 -2.94 -9.35 23.65
CA LEU A 192 -2.64 -9.43 25.09
C LEU A 192 -2.80 -10.89 25.51
N PRO A 193 -1.85 -11.47 26.26
CA PRO A 193 -2.02 -12.81 26.79
C PRO A 193 -3.26 -12.78 27.70
N THR A 194 -4.26 -13.59 27.34
CA THR A 194 -5.44 -13.87 28.16
C THR A 194 -5.07 -14.83 29.28
#